data_6f38c2bb3afbd8e1fa13eee38fa68a27
#
_entry.id   6f38c2bb3afbd8e1fa13eee38fa68a27
#
_cell.length_a   1.000
_cell.length_b   1.000
_cell.length_c   1.000
_cell.angle_alpha   90.00
_cell.angle_beta   90.00
_cell.angle_gamma   90.00
#
_symmetry.space_group_name_H-M   'P 1'
#
loop_
_entity.id
_entity.type
_entity.pdbx_description
1 polymer ?
#
loop_
_entity_poly.entity_id
_entity_poly.type
_entity_poly.pdbx_seq_one_letter_code
_entity_poly.pdbx_strand_id
1 'polypeptide(L)'
;MEKANVALYQYLTEHANEMTYQWLQKRTPKETLLYAADRESETELKEREQHEALISIVAKTLTGKEETGEELNKWALQFARDRAVHEVPVFESVGQFKIFRGIVWSRVQAFSETCSQEIAKQDVFEWSERLNHTIDEIIEVFTEEYHQVTIIQLNAQKEMINELSAPIMPISDGIGILPLVGEIDTYRARTILESVLEQCSALRLSYLFLDISGVPIVDTMVAYQIFKVIDSTKLLGIETIISGIRPEIAQTVVKLGIDFSNVKTERSLVKALSKRGIKIHES
;
A
#
# COMPACT_ATOMS: atom_id res chain seq x y z
N MET A 1 28.54 37.77 4.72
CA MET A 1 27.52 36.74 4.92
C MET A 1 26.14 37.14 4.38
N GLU A 2 25.41 38.09 4.96
CA GLU A 2 24.04 38.42 4.51
C GLU A 2 23.93 38.84 3.03
N LYS A 3 24.83 39.69 2.53
CA LYS A 3 24.85 40.09 1.11
C LYS A 3 25.18 38.94 0.17
N ALA A 4 26.08 38.04 0.53
CA ALA A 4 26.46 36.88 -0.27
C ALA A 4 25.27 35.86 -0.32
N ASN A 5 24.57 35.65 0.79
CA ASN A 5 23.41 34.81 0.86
C ASN A 5 22.26 35.32 -0.06
N VAL A 6 21.99 36.64 -0.03
CA VAL A 6 20.97 37.25 -0.89
C VAL A 6 21.34 37.11 -2.36
N ALA A 7 22.61 37.33 -2.72
CA ALA A 7 23.08 37.18 -4.09
C ALA A 7 23.03 35.73 -4.56
N LEU A 8 23.37 34.74 -3.71
CA LEU A 8 23.26 33.33 -4.02
C LEU A 8 21.79 32.93 -4.24
N TYR A 9 20.86 33.39 -3.38
CA TYR A 9 19.44 33.15 -3.56
C TYR A 9 18.93 33.63 -4.93
N GLN A 10 19.27 34.90 -5.28
CA GLN A 10 18.88 35.45 -6.58
C GLN A 10 19.46 34.63 -7.73
N TYR A 11 20.74 34.31 -7.66
CA TYR A 11 21.42 33.51 -8.67
C TYR A 11 20.77 32.14 -8.89
N LEU A 12 20.49 31.39 -7.80
CA LEU A 12 19.85 30.08 -7.90
C LEU A 12 18.43 30.18 -8.48
N THR A 13 17.66 31.20 -8.08
CA THR A 13 16.31 31.44 -8.57
C THR A 13 16.30 31.82 -10.06
N GLU A 14 17.21 32.66 -10.51
CA GLU A 14 17.35 33.04 -11.92
C GLU A 14 17.73 31.84 -12.80
N HIS A 15 18.47 30.86 -12.27
CA HIS A 15 18.90 29.69 -13.02
C HIS A 15 18.02 28.45 -12.76
N ALA A 16 16.85 28.58 -12.09
CA ALA A 16 15.99 27.46 -11.74
C ALA A 16 15.54 26.66 -12.96
N ASN A 17 15.12 27.31 -14.04
CA ASN A 17 14.71 26.65 -15.28
C ASN A 17 15.85 25.81 -15.92
N GLU A 18 17.07 26.34 -15.90
CA GLU A 18 18.25 25.65 -16.45
C GLU A 18 18.61 24.42 -15.59
N MET A 19 18.53 24.56 -14.26
CA MET A 19 18.74 23.46 -13.33
C MET A 19 17.69 22.37 -13.52
N THR A 20 16.42 22.73 -13.71
CA THR A 20 15.32 21.81 -13.98
C THR A 20 15.53 21.07 -15.29
N TYR A 21 15.96 21.77 -16.35
CA TYR A 21 16.29 21.13 -17.62
C TYR A 21 17.44 20.12 -17.49
N GLN A 22 18.52 20.49 -16.78
CA GLN A 22 19.65 19.58 -16.51
C GLN A 22 19.22 18.34 -15.72
N TRP A 23 18.31 18.52 -14.78
CA TRP A 23 17.75 17.40 -14.01
C TRP A 23 16.94 16.46 -14.91
N LEU A 24 16.06 16.98 -15.74
CA LEU A 24 15.27 16.20 -16.69
C LEU A 24 16.15 15.35 -17.63
N GLN A 25 17.30 15.89 -18.07
CA GLN A 25 18.24 15.15 -18.91
C GLN A 25 19.02 14.04 -18.18
N LYS A 26 19.21 14.16 -16.87
CA LYS A 26 19.96 13.20 -16.07
C LYS A 26 19.12 12.08 -15.50
N ARG A 27 17.79 12.21 -15.52
CA ARG A 27 16.91 11.14 -15.08
C ARG A 27 16.97 9.95 -16.03
N THR A 28 16.87 8.75 -15.49
CA THR A 28 16.91 7.52 -16.27
C THR A 28 15.55 7.28 -16.96
N PRO A 29 15.51 6.91 -18.25
CA PRO A 29 14.25 6.71 -19.02
C PRO A 29 13.32 5.61 -18.47
N LYS A 30 13.73 4.83 -17.48
CA LYS A 30 12.89 3.80 -16.84
C LYS A 30 11.68 4.37 -16.10
N GLU A 31 11.75 5.61 -15.68
CA GLU A 31 10.64 6.32 -15.03
C GLU A 31 9.50 6.65 -15.99
N THR A 32 9.78 6.69 -17.29
CA THR A 32 8.83 7.03 -18.35
C THR A 32 7.88 5.88 -18.69
N LEU A 33 8.15 4.64 -18.28
CA LEU A 33 7.31 3.47 -18.61
C LEU A 33 6.01 3.40 -17.81
N LEU A 34 5.88 4.14 -16.72
CA LEU A 34 4.65 4.20 -15.90
C LEU A 34 3.63 5.24 -16.38
N TYR A 35 4.05 6.16 -17.25
CA TYR A 35 3.18 7.18 -17.80
C TYR A 35 2.86 6.84 -19.26
N ALA A 36 1.64 6.38 -19.51
CA ALA A 36 1.17 6.05 -20.84
C ALA A 36 1.34 7.27 -21.80
N ALA A 37 1.70 7.00 -23.05
CA ALA A 37 2.11 7.95 -24.07
C ALA A 37 1.22 9.19 -24.30
N ASP A 38 -0.03 9.16 -23.85
CA ASP A 38 -0.99 10.27 -24.00
C ASP A 38 -0.94 11.34 -22.89
N ARG A 39 -0.14 11.15 -21.82
CA ARG A 39 -0.01 12.08 -20.68
C ARG A 39 1.37 12.68 -20.49
N GLU A 40 2.30 12.45 -21.40
CA GLU A 40 3.70 12.91 -21.25
C GLU A 40 3.82 14.42 -20.99
N SER A 41 3.03 15.23 -21.68
CA SER A 41 3.13 16.70 -21.55
C SER A 41 2.63 17.24 -20.21
N GLU A 42 1.54 16.69 -19.67
CA GLU A 42 0.94 17.15 -18.39
C GLU A 42 1.77 16.70 -17.19
N THR A 43 2.27 15.47 -17.24
CA THR A 43 3.14 14.91 -16.22
C THR A 43 4.50 15.63 -16.17
N GLU A 44 5.10 15.89 -17.33
CA GLU A 44 6.36 16.62 -17.41
C GLU A 44 6.22 18.06 -16.88
N LEU A 45 5.10 18.73 -17.16
CA LEU A 45 4.82 20.06 -16.63
C LEU A 45 4.74 20.04 -15.09
N LYS A 46 4.01 19.08 -14.53
CA LYS A 46 3.89 18.91 -13.08
C LYS A 46 5.26 18.62 -12.42
N GLU A 47 6.08 17.79 -13.04
CA GLU A 47 7.41 17.49 -12.54
C GLU A 47 8.33 18.70 -12.58
N ARG A 48 8.23 19.54 -13.62
CA ARG A 48 8.96 20.81 -13.69
C ARG A 48 8.55 21.74 -12.57
N GLU A 49 7.26 21.93 -12.35
CA GLU A 49 6.74 22.76 -11.27
C GLU A 49 7.19 22.27 -9.87
N GLN A 50 7.15 20.96 -9.65
CA GLN A 50 7.63 20.35 -8.39
C GLN A 50 9.12 20.60 -8.19
N HIS A 51 9.93 20.46 -9.26
CA HIS A 51 11.38 20.65 -9.18
C HIS A 51 11.75 22.13 -9.00
N GLU A 52 11.10 23.06 -9.68
CA GLU A 52 11.31 24.49 -9.50
C GLU A 52 10.91 24.96 -8.09
N ALA A 53 9.81 24.42 -7.54
CA ALA A 53 9.40 24.66 -6.18
C ALA A 53 10.49 24.19 -5.18
N LEU A 54 11.06 23.00 -5.40
CA LEU A 54 12.16 22.49 -4.57
C LEU A 54 13.39 23.39 -4.65
N ILE A 55 13.79 23.86 -5.84
CA ILE A 55 14.90 24.79 -6.00
C ILE A 55 14.66 26.06 -5.18
N SER A 56 13.44 26.62 -5.24
CA SER A 56 13.08 27.82 -4.49
C SER A 56 13.19 27.60 -2.96
N ILE A 57 12.68 26.47 -2.47
CA ILE A 57 12.75 26.10 -1.04
C ILE A 57 14.20 25.96 -0.59
N VAL A 58 15.01 25.20 -1.34
CA VAL A 58 16.44 25.00 -1.03
C VAL A 58 17.23 26.29 -1.10
N ALA A 59 16.98 27.15 -2.09
CA ALA A 59 17.61 28.45 -2.19
C ALA A 59 17.30 29.35 -0.96
N LYS A 60 16.06 29.33 -0.47
CA LYS A 60 15.68 30.02 0.77
C LYS A 60 16.42 29.46 1.99
N THR A 61 16.51 28.14 2.12
CA THR A 61 17.21 27.48 3.24
C THR A 61 18.69 27.84 3.27
N LEU A 62 19.34 27.89 2.10
CA LEU A 62 20.74 28.33 2.01
C LEU A 62 20.97 29.76 2.52
N THR A 63 19.95 30.61 2.46
CA THR A 63 20.04 31.99 2.99
C THR A 63 19.82 32.11 4.49
N GLY A 64 19.46 31.00 5.17
CA GLY A 64 19.24 30.98 6.63
C GLY A 64 17.93 31.57 7.11
N LYS A 65 16.89 31.58 6.27
CA LYS A 65 15.53 31.98 6.68
C LYS A 65 14.87 30.81 7.39
N GLU A 66 14.53 30.97 8.67
CA GLU A 66 13.97 29.91 9.54
C GLU A 66 12.57 29.42 9.14
N GLU A 67 11.80 30.20 8.40
CA GLU A 67 10.42 29.89 8.01
C GLU A 67 10.31 28.81 6.90
N THR A 68 11.42 28.27 6.42
CA THR A 68 11.44 27.31 5.30
C THR A 68 11.14 25.87 5.70
N GLY A 69 11.23 25.48 6.96
CA GLY A 69 11.00 24.10 7.42
C GLY A 69 9.58 23.60 7.14
N GLU A 70 8.56 24.43 7.34
CA GLU A 70 7.17 24.08 7.05
C GLU A 70 6.93 23.90 5.54
N GLU A 71 7.49 24.78 4.69
CA GLU A 71 7.38 24.67 3.23
C GLU A 71 8.06 23.39 2.73
N LEU A 72 9.23 23.07 3.28
CA LEU A 72 10.00 21.88 2.98
C LEU A 72 9.23 20.61 3.32
N ASN A 73 8.75 20.53 4.55
CA ASN A 73 7.94 19.41 5.01
C ASN A 73 6.70 19.19 4.13
N LYS A 74 5.95 20.26 3.88
CA LYS A 74 4.76 20.19 3.03
C LYS A 74 5.08 19.68 1.63
N TRP A 75 6.16 20.18 1.05
CA TRP A 75 6.61 19.73 -0.27
C TRP A 75 7.01 18.25 -0.25
N ALA A 76 7.82 17.83 0.72
CA ALA A 76 8.30 16.46 0.84
C ALA A 76 7.16 15.44 1.05
N LEU A 77 6.19 15.77 1.92
CA LEU A 77 4.99 14.96 2.13
C LEU A 77 4.15 14.82 0.85
N GLN A 78 3.92 15.92 0.15
CA GLN A 78 3.13 15.91 -1.08
C GLN A 78 3.83 15.11 -2.18
N PHE A 79 5.15 15.26 -2.32
CA PHE A 79 5.96 14.53 -3.27
C PHE A 79 5.97 13.02 -2.96
N ALA A 80 6.09 12.64 -1.67
CA ALA A 80 6.05 11.25 -1.24
C ALA A 80 4.71 10.56 -1.57
N ARG A 81 3.60 11.25 -1.27
CA ARG A 81 2.25 10.75 -1.59
C ARG A 81 2.06 10.54 -3.08
N ASP A 82 2.48 11.52 -3.88
CA ASP A 82 2.38 11.43 -5.33
C ASP A 82 3.16 10.22 -5.86
N ARG A 83 4.38 10.01 -5.39
CA ARG A 83 5.24 8.88 -5.81
C ARG A 83 4.71 7.53 -5.33
N ALA A 84 4.22 7.44 -4.11
CA ALA A 84 3.64 6.21 -3.57
C ALA A 84 2.35 5.82 -4.29
N VAL A 85 1.45 6.78 -4.57
CA VAL A 85 0.20 6.53 -5.31
C VAL A 85 0.46 6.03 -6.73
N HIS A 86 1.51 6.54 -7.38
CA HIS A 86 1.91 6.09 -8.73
C HIS A 86 2.87 4.89 -8.71
N GLU A 87 3.09 4.27 -7.57
CA GLU A 87 3.95 3.08 -7.40
C GLU A 87 5.39 3.28 -7.91
N VAL A 88 5.90 4.53 -7.88
CA VAL A 88 7.29 4.83 -8.25
C VAL A 88 8.22 4.24 -7.19
N PRO A 89 9.19 3.39 -7.55
CA PRO A 89 10.08 2.77 -6.59
C PRO A 89 10.83 3.80 -5.72
N VAL A 90 10.84 3.61 -4.40
CA VAL A 90 11.45 4.54 -3.44
C VAL A 90 12.91 4.87 -3.77
N PHE A 91 13.68 3.87 -4.24
CA PHE A 91 15.09 4.06 -4.60
C PHE A 91 15.28 4.98 -5.80
N GLU A 92 14.33 5.03 -6.74
CA GLU A 92 14.35 5.96 -7.88
C GLU A 92 14.20 7.39 -7.40
N SER A 93 13.22 7.65 -6.54
CA SER A 93 13.01 8.98 -5.95
C SER A 93 14.19 9.45 -5.10
N VAL A 94 14.78 8.56 -4.29
CA VAL A 94 16.01 8.87 -3.53
C VAL A 94 17.18 9.15 -4.48
N GLY A 95 17.27 8.42 -5.60
CA GLY A 95 18.26 8.68 -6.65
C GLY A 95 18.11 10.09 -7.26
N GLN A 96 16.89 10.60 -7.40
CA GLN A 96 16.62 11.96 -7.89
C GLN A 96 17.13 13.03 -6.92
N PHE A 97 17.00 12.84 -5.61
CA PHE A 97 17.56 13.78 -4.63
C PHE A 97 19.09 13.86 -4.69
N LYS A 98 19.75 12.73 -4.99
CA LYS A 98 21.22 12.72 -5.24
C LYS A 98 21.58 13.54 -6.47
N ILE A 99 20.84 13.40 -7.58
CA ILE A 99 21.07 14.17 -8.81
C ILE A 99 20.84 15.65 -8.54
N PHE A 100 19.74 15.98 -7.87
CA PHE A 100 19.37 17.33 -7.47
C PHE A 100 20.47 18.01 -6.63
N ARG A 101 20.93 17.34 -5.58
CA ARG A 101 22.04 17.83 -4.73
C ARG A 101 23.28 18.20 -5.56
N GLY A 102 23.63 17.33 -6.52
CA GLY A 102 24.78 17.57 -7.39
C GLY A 102 24.59 18.78 -8.32
N ILE A 103 23.39 19.00 -8.85
CA ILE A 103 23.06 20.14 -9.71
C ILE A 103 23.13 21.45 -8.90
N VAL A 104 22.47 21.50 -7.74
CA VAL A 104 22.50 22.68 -6.86
C VAL A 104 23.92 23.01 -6.45
N TRP A 105 24.71 22.00 -6.03
CA TRP A 105 26.09 22.22 -5.64
C TRP A 105 26.96 22.74 -6.77
N SER A 106 26.82 22.23 -7.98
CA SER A 106 27.52 22.74 -9.15
C SER A 106 27.20 24.22 -9.44
N ARG A 107 25.98 24.64 -9.19
CA ARG A 107 25.56 26.05 -9.33
C ARG A 107 26.15 26.93 -8.22
N VAL A 108 26.20 26.44 -6.99
CA VAL A 108 26.85 27.13 -5.87
C VAL A 108 28.34 27.34 -6.18
N GLN A 109 29.03 26.32 -6.74
CA GLN A 109 30.41 26.42 -7.16
C GLN A 109 30.60 27.49 -8.26
N ALA A 110 29.77 27.43 -9.32
CA ALA A 110 29.83 28.42 -10.41
C ALA A 110 29.58 29.85 -9.88
N PHE A 111 28.62 30.02 -8.96
CA PHE A 111 28.41 31.31 -8.29
C PHE A 111 29.65 31.77 -7.54
N SER A 112 30.31 30.91 -6.78
CA SER A 112 31.50 31.27 -6.01
C SER A 112 32.69 31.73 -6.88
N GLU A 113 32.75 31.25 -8.13
CA GLU A 113 33.81 31.61 -9.10
C GLU A 113 33.48 32.89 -9.88
N THR A 114 32.20 33.19 -10.08
CA THR A 114 31.75 34.29 -10.96
C THR A 114 31.26 35.53 -10.22
N CYS A 115 30.98 35.38 -8.91
CA CYS A 115 30.46 36.48 -8.10
C CYS A 115 31.50 37.59 -7.96
N SER A 116 31.08 38.84 -8.21
CA SER A 116 31.93 40.01 -8.03
C SER A 116 32.20 40.40 -6.56
N GLN A 117 31.48 39.77 -5.62
CA GLN A 117 31.67 39.96 -4.18
C GLN A 117 32.70 38.97 -3.67
N GLU A 118 33.50 39.39 -2.67
CA GLU A 118 34.40 38.50 -1.96
C GLU A 118 33.60 37.49 -1.15
N ILE A 119 33.71 36.18 -1.50
CA ILE A 119 33.09 35.07 -0.82
C ILE A 119 34.11 34.44 0.11
N ALA A 120 33.82 34.42 1.40
CA ALA A 120 34.69 33.80 2.39
C ALA A 120 34.57 32.26 2.30
N LYS A 121 35.66 31.54 2.58
CA LYS A 121 35.61 30.07 2.67
C LYS A 121 34.53 29.57 3.65
N GLN A 122 34.29 30.33 4.72
CA GLN A 122 33.29 30.02 5.70
C GLN A 122 31.88 30.03 5.11
N ASP A 123 31.55 30.96 4.21
CA ASP A 123 30.25 31.02 3.53
C ASP A 123 30.02 29.76 2.70
N VAL A 124 31.02 29.26 1.99
CA VAL A 124 30.94 28.04 1.18
C VAL A 124 30.71 26.80 2.04
N PHE A 125 31.41 26.69 3.20
CA PHE A 125 31.19 25.58 4.13
C PHE A 125 29.77 25.59 4.71
N GLU A 126 29.27 26.76 5.10
CA GLU A 126 27.90 26.88 5.61
C GLU A 126 26.86 26.54 4.55
N TRP A 127 27.02 26.96 3.31
CA TRP A 127 26.13 26.58 2.22
C TRP A 127 26.15 25.07 1.98
N SER A 128 27.33 24.44 2.04
CA SER A 128 27.47 22.99 1.92
C SER A 128 26.76 22.25 3.03
N GLU A 129 26.97 22.67 4.27
CA GLU A 129 26.34 22.08 5.46
C GLU A 129 24.80 22.19 5.38
N ARG A 130 24.29 23.39 5.10
CA ARG A 130 22.86 23.65 4.97
C ARG A 130 22.23 22.84 3.83
N LEU A 131 22.90 22.78 2.66
CA LEU A 131 22.39 21.99 1.54
C LEU A 131 22.30 20.50 1.90
N ASN A 132 23.33 19.95 2.51
CA ASN A 132 23.34 18.54 2.89
C ASN A 132 22.25 18.25 3.93
N HIS A 133 22.18 19.07 4.97
CA HIS A 133 21.13 18.91 6.00
C HIS A 133 19.72 19.00 5.41
N THR A 134 19.45 19.98 4.56
CA THR A 134 18.15 20.13 3.90
C THR A 134 17.78 18.92 3.04
N ILE A 135 18.72 18.38 2.27
CA ILE A 135 18.45 17.20 1.44
C ILE A 135 18.25 15.96 2.29
N ASP A 136 19.00 15.80 3.37
CA ASP A 136 18.87 14.67 4.28
C ASP A 136 17.50 14.71 5.01
N GLU A 137 17.06 15.89 5.44
CA GLU A 137 15.72 16.13 6.01
C GLU A 137 14.59 15.81 5.00
N ILE A 138 14.74 16.23 3.73
CA ILE A 138 13.80 15.86 2.67
C ILE A 138 13.70 14.34 2.51
N ILE A 139 14.85 13.65 2.49
CA ILE A 139 14.89 12.19 2.31
C ILE A 139 14.22 11.49 3.49
N GLU A 140 14.44 11.95 4.72
CA GLU A 140 13.83 11.40 5.92
C GLU A 140 12.30 11.54 5.86
N VAL A 141 11.78 12.75 5.70
CA VAL A 141 10.33 13.01 5.61
C VAL A 141 9.70 12.28 4.43
N PHE A 142 10.37 12.29 3.27
CA PHE A 142 9.90 11.57 2.08
C PHE A 142 9.79 10.07 2.32
N THR A 143 10.83 9.44 2.87
CA THR A 143 10.85 7.98 3.05
C THR A 143 9.85 7.52 4.09
N GLU A 144 9.67 8.29 5.16
CA GLU A 144 8.66 8.00 6.19
C GLU A 144 7.23 8.06 5.60
N GLU A 145 6.87 9.16 4.96
CA GLU A 145 5.53 9.31 4.36
C GLU A 145 5.27 8.30 3.25
N TYR A 146 6.25 8.05 2.37
CA TYR A 146 6.14 7.04 1.32
C TYR A 146 5.83 5.67 1.91
N HIS A 147 6.54 5.30 2.99
CA HIS A 147 6.29 4.04 3.69
C HIS A 147 4.88 3.98 4.27
N GLN A 148 4.42 5.04 4.93
CA GLN A 148 3.07 5.09 5.52
C GLN A 148 1.98 4.92 4.45
N VAL A 149 2.08 5.64 3.34
CA VAL A 149 1.11 5.52 2.23
C VAL A 149 1.11 4.10 1.66
N THR A 150 2.29 3.51 1.46
CA THR A 150 2.42 2.13 0.95
C THR A 150 1.78 1.11 1.88
N ILE A 151 1.95 1.25 3.20
CA ILE A 151 1.32 0.37 4.20
C ILE A 151 -0.21 0.51 4.17
N ILE A 152 -0.72 1.73 4.06
CA ILE A 152 -2.17 1.98 3.96
C ILE A 152 -2.74 1.29 2.71
N GLN A 153 -2.09 1.45 1.54
CA GLN A 153 -2.51 0.81 0.29
C GLN A 153 -2.48 -0.72 0.39
N LEU A 154 -1.40 -1.29 0.95
CA LEU A 154 -1.28 -2.73 1.15
C LEU A 154 -2.38 -3.28 2.06
N ASN A 155 -2.69 -2.58 3.14
CA ASN A 155 -3.75 -2.99 4.06
C ASN A 155 -5.13 -2.91 3.40
N ALA A 156 -5.42 -1.86 2.63
CA ALA A 156 -6.67 -1.75 1.87
C ALA A 156 -6.81 -2.89 0.84
N GLN A 157 -5.73 -3.25 0.14
CA GLN A 157 -5.73 -4.40 -0.76
C GLN A 157 -5.99 -5.72 -0.02
N LYS A 158 -5.37 -5.92 1.15
CA LYS A 158 -5.60 -7.10 1.98
C LYS A 158 -7.05 -7.17 2.48
N GLU A 159 -7.62 -6.05 2.89
CA GLU A 159 -9.03 -5.99 3.31
C GLU A 159 -9.96 -6.34 2.16
N MET A 160 -9.74 -5.80 0.96
CA MET A 160 -10.52 -6.15 -0.22
C MET A 160 -10.44 -7.65 -0.56
N ILE A 161 -9.23 -8.25 -0.48
CA ILE A 161 -9.06 -9.70 -0.67
C ILE A 161 -9.82 -10.47 0.41
N ASN A 162 -9.80 -10.01 1.65
CA ASN A 162 -10.51 -10.66 2.75
C ASN A 162 -12.03 -10.59 2.61
N GLU A 163 -12.58 -9.45 2.20
CA GLU A 163 -14.03 -9.31 1.91
C GLU A 163 -14.50 -10.29 0.84
N LEU A 164 -13.66 -10.54 -0.18
CA LEU A 164 -13.96 -11.49 -1.25
C LEU A 164 -13.65 -12.95 -0.86
N SER A 165 -13.00 -13.18 0.30
CA SER A 165 -12.43 -14.49 0.63
C SER A 165 -13.44 -15.54 1.11
N ALA A 166 -14.66 -15.14 1.46
CA ALA A 166 -15.70 -16.03 1.96
C ALA A 166 -17.13 -15.53 1.61
N PRO A 167 -17.46 -15.31 0.32
CA PRO A 167 -18.79 -14.88 -0.06
C PRO A 167 -19.79 -16.02 0.10
N ILE A 168 -20.90 -15.78 0.79
CA ILE A 168 -22.03 -16.70 0.79
C ILE A 168 -22.81 -16.53 -0.51
N MET A 169 -22.89 -17.58 -1.28
CA MET A 169 -23.70 -17.62 -2.51
C MET A 169 -25.12 -18.10 -2.19
N PRO A 170 -26.15 -17.22 -2.23
CA PRO A 170 -27.52 -17.65 -2.07
C PRO A 170 -27.96 -18.49 -3.30
N ILE A 171 -28.46 -19.68 -3.08
CA ILE A 171 -28.93 -20.60 -4.15
C ILE A 171 -30.44 -20.76 -4.18
N SER A 172 -31.10 -20.48 -3.06
CA SER A 172 -32.57 -20.46 -2.93
C SER A 172 -32.93 -19.67 -1.67
N ASP A 173 -34.20 -19.38 -1.47
CA ASP A 173 -34.68 -18.70 -0.27
C ASP A 173 -34.25 -19.46 0.99
N GLY A 174 -33.50 -18.75 1.85
CA GLY A 174 -32.97 -19.28 3.10
C GLY A 174 -31.87 -20.31 2.96
N ILE A 175 -31.28 -20.51 1.77
CA ILE A 175 -30.18 -21.47 1.54
C ILE A 175 -29.00 -20.78 0.90
N GLY A 176 -27.83 -20.90 1.55
CA GLY A 176 -26.56 -20.35 1.07
C GLY A 176 -25.43 -21.38 1.04
N ILE A 177 -24.48 -21.20 0.14
CA ILE A 177 -23.25 -21.95 0.05
C ILE A 177 -22.10 -21.03 0.39
N LEU A 178 -21.21 -21.48 1.27
CA LEU A 178 -19.94 -20.86 1.60
C LEU A 178 -18.80 -21.77 1.12
N PRO A 179 -18.23 -21.52 -0.05
CA PRO A 179 -17.04 -22.25 -0.50
C PRO A 179 -15.79 -21.67 0.12
N LEU A 180 -15.02 -22.48 0.82
CA LEU A 180 -13.68 -22.11 1.29
C LEU A 180 -12.63 -22.72 0.38
N VAL A 181 -11.76 -21.86 -0.17
CA VAL A 181 -10.73 -22.24 -1.13
C VAL A 181 -9.37 -21.65 -0.73
N GLY A 182 -8.32 -22.46 -0.93
CA GLY A 182 -6.94 -22.06 -0.63
C GLY A 182 -6.56 -22.21 0.84
N GLU A 183 -5.37 -21.76 1.18
CA GLU A 183 -4.87 -21.81 2.55
C GLU A 183 -5.65 -20.84 3.45
N ILE A 184 -6.00 -21.32 4.63
CA ILE A 184 -6.67 -20.53 5.66
C ILE A 184 -5.71 -20.42 6.84
N ASP A 185 -5.22 -19.20 7.09
CA ASP A 185 -4.47 -18.88 8.29
C ASP A 185 -5.42 -18.44 9.43
N THR A 186 -4.86 -18.24 10.61
CA THR A 186 -5.63 -17.86 11.80
C THR A 186 -6.35 -16.51 11.64
N TYR A 187 -5.74 -15.55 10.92
CA TYR A 187 -6.33 -14.24 10.68
C TYR A 187 -7.53 -14.36 9.73
N ARG A 188 -7.33 -15.02 8.57
CA ARG A 188 -8.39 -15.28 7.59
C ARG A 188 -9.55 -16.07 8.20
N ALA A 189 -9.27 -17.06 9.02
CA ALA A 189 -10.30 -17.85 9.70
C ALA A 189 -11.18 -17.00 10.64
N ARG A 190 -10.60 -16.01 11.32
CA ARG A 190 -11.34 -15.05 12.13
C ARG A 190 -12.22 -14.12 11.31
N THR A 191 -11.66 -13.56 10.24
CA THR A 191 -12.40 -12.69 9.31
C THR A 191 -13.58 -13.43 8.66
N ILE A 192 -13.39 -14.72 8.29
CA ILE A 192 -14.45 -15.58 7.79
C ILE A 192 -15.58 -15.69 8.82
N LEU A 193 -15.28 -15.91 10.10
CA LEU A 193 -16.30 -16.02 11.13
C LEU A 193 -17.17 -14.77 11.22
N GLU A 194 -16.52 -13.60 11.30
CA GLU A 194 -17.19 -12.30 11.43
C GLU A 194 -18.09 -12.04 10.18
N SER A 195 -17.54 -12.16 8.98
CA SER A 195 -18.25 -11.95 7.70
C SER A 195 -19.40 -12.93 7.49
N VAL A 196 -19.23 -14.22 7.84
CA VAL A 196 -20.27 -15.24 7.66
C VAL A 196 -21.49 -14.94 8.51
N LEU A 197 -21.32 -14.50 9.76
CA LEU A 197 -22.46 -14.20 10.63
C LEU A 197 -23.26 -13.02 10.12
N GLU A 198 -22.61 -11.97 9.63
CA GLU A 198 -23.25 -10.81 9.02
C GLU A 198 -24.04 -11.19 7.76
N GLN A 199 -23.39 -11.94 6.85
CA GLN A 199 -24.00 -12.38 5.60
C GLN A 199 -25.18 -13.33 5.85
N CYS A 200 -25.06 -14.28 6.78
CA CYS A 200 -26.12 -15.19 7.17
C CYS A 200 -27.36 -14.45 7.66
N SER A 201 -27.16 -13.41 8.47
CA SER A 201 -28.24 -12.57 9.00
C SER A 201 -28.88 -11.74 7.88
N ALA A 202 -28.08 -11.08 7.04
CA ALA A 202 -28.57 -10.25 5.93
C ALA A 202 -29.36 -11.06 4.90
N LEU A 203 -28.91 -12.28 4.59
CA LEU A 203 -29.57 -13.20 3.65
C LEU A 203 -30.68 -14.03 4.29
N ARG A 204 -30.93 -13.88 5.59
CA ARG A 204 -31.98 -14.63 6.35
C ARG A 204 -31.90 -16.13 6.11
N LEU A 205 -30.69 -16.69 6.20
CA LEU A 205 -30.48 -18.10 5.95
C LEU A 205 -31.09 -18.99 7.01
N SER A 206 -31.60 -20.14 6.58
CA SER A 206 -32.00 -21.26 7.41
C SER A 206 -30.98 -22.42 7.30
N TYR A 207 -30.31 -22.50 6.15
CA TYR A 207 -29.31 -23.53 5.85
C TYR A 207 -28.05 -22.89 5.25
N LEU A 208 -26.91 -23.29 5.80
CA LEU A 208 -25.59 -22.90 5.28
C LEU A 208 -24.81 -24.17 4.91
N PHE A 209 -24.42 -24.29 3.65
CA PHE A 209 -23.52 -25.34 3.18
C PHE A 209 -22.09 -24.80 3.17
N LEU A 210 -21.26 -25.28 4.10
CA LEU A 210 -19.85 -24.93 4.21
C LEU A 210 -19.01 -25.96 3.45
N ASP A 211 -18.51 -25.59 2.29
CA ASP A 211 -17.67 -26.48 1.47
C ASP A 211 -16.19 -26.20 1.66
N ILE A 212 -15.48 -27.19 2.23
CA ILE A 212 -14.04 -27.12 2.50
C ILE A 212 -13.20 -27.99 1.55
N SER A 213 -13.78 -28.47 0.47
CA SER A 213 -13.08 -29.31 -0.52
C SER A 213 -11.86 -28.62 -1.15
N GLY A 214 -11.89 -27.28 -1.24
CA GLY A 214 -10.81 -26.43 -1.76
C GLY A 214 -9.74 -26.06 -0.75
N VAL A 215 -9.84 -26.50 0.52
CA VAL A 215 -8.85 -26.21 1.55
C VAL A 215 -7.80 -27.32 1.62
N PRO A 216 -6.52 -27.04 1.32
CA PRO A 216 -5.51 -28.09 1.26
C PRO A 216 -5.11 -28.64 2.65
N ILE A 217 -4.99 -27.76 3.64
CA ILE A 217 -4.53 -28.08 5.00
C ILE A 217 -5.39 -27.34 5.99
N VAL A 218 -5.76 -28.01 7.06
CA VAL A 218 -6.45 -27.42 8.23
C VAL A 218 -5.63 -27.74 9.47
N ASP A 219 -5.02 -26.73 10.06
CA ASP A 219 -4.36 -26.85 11.33
C ASP A 219 -5.35 -26.78 12.51
N THR A 220 -4.84 -26.92 13.72
CA THR A 220 -5.63 -26.90 14.95
C THR A 220 -6.44 -25.62 15.13
N MET A 221 -5.82 -24.47 14.82
CA MET A 221 -6.45 -23.16 15.01
C MET A 221 -7.54 -22.93 13.98
N VAL A 222 -7.29 -23.29 12.74
CA VAL A 222 -8.26 -23.19 11.63
C VAL A 222 -9.46 -24.12 11.91
N ALA A 223 -9.22 -25.36 12.32
CA ALA A 223 -10.29 -26.26 12.71
C ALA A 223 -11.16 -25.65 13.80
N TYR A 224 -10.56 -25.12 14.85
CA TYR A 224 -11.27 -24.47 15.94
C TYR A 224 -12.12 -23.26 15.47
N GLN A 225 -11.63 -22.44 14.56
CA GLN A 225 -12.39 -21.32 14.03
C GLN A 225 -13.55 -21.77 13.13
N ILE A 226 -13.35 -22.79 12.29
CA ILE A 226 -14.45 -23.39 11.50
C ILE A 226 -15.57 -23.89 12.45
N PHE A 227 -15.22 -24.52 13.56
CA PHE A 227 -16.22 -24.95 14.56
C PHE A 227 -16.93 -23.79 15.22
N LYS A 228 -16.23 -22.70 15.51
CA LYS A 228 -16.87 -21.47 15.99
C LYS A 228 -17.90 -20.92 14.99
N VAL A 229 -17.62 -20.96 13.68
CA VAL A 229 -18.60 -20.59 12.66
C VAL A 229 -19.87 -21.43 12.82
N ILE A 230 -19.74 -22.74 12.93
CA ILE A 230 -20.88 -23.66 13.07
C ILE A 230 -21.69 -23.40 14.33
N ASP A 231 -21.02 -23.28 15.46
CA ASP A 231 -21.69 -23.00 16.73
C ASP A 231 -22.39 -21.65 16.73
N SER A 232 -21.75 -20.63 16.15
CA SER A 232 -22.33 -19.29 16.07
C SER A 232 -23.52 -19.23 15.11
N THR A 233 -23.46 -19.88 13.96
CA THR A 233 -24.59 -19.98 13.03
C THR A 233 -25.77 -20.76 13.65
N LYS A 234 -25.48 -21.78 14.45
CA LYS A 234 -26.48 -22.53 15.20
C LYS A 234 -27.21 -21.64 16.22
N LEU A 235 -26.51 -20.71 16.87
CA LEU A 235 -27.14 -19.72 17.78
C LEU A 235 -28.10 -18.78 17.05
N LEU A 236 -27.84 -18.52 15.76
CA LEU A 236 -28.73 -17.76 14.88
C LEU A 236 -29.91 -18.60 14.33
N GLY A 237 -30.02 -19.89 14.72
CA GLY A 237 -31.03 -20.80 14.23
C GLY A 237 -30.75 -21.36 12.83
N ILE A 238 -29.51 -21.22 12.33
CA ILE A 238 -29.12 -21.68 11.00
C ILE A 238 -28.49 -23.07 11.12
N GLU A 239 -28.97 -24.00 10.33
CA GLU A 239 -28.40 -25.35 10.24
C GLU A 239 -27.19 -25.33 9.26
N THR A 240 -25.99 -25.57 9.78
CA THR A 240 -24.78 -25.63 8.97
C THR A 240 -24.41 -27.07 8.64
N ILE A 241 -24.14 -27.34 7.35
CA ILE A 241 -23.73 -28.65 6.83
C ILE A 241 -22.33 -28.49 6.23
N ILE A 242 -21.35 -29.25 6.72
CA ILE A 242 -20.01 -29.24 6.14
C ILE A 242 -19.93 -30.27 5.02
N SER A 243 -19.32 -29.87 3.88
CA SER A 243 -19.01 -30.78 2.77
C SER A 243 -17.54 -30.76 2.41
N GLY A 244 -17.07 -31.82 1.78
CA GLY A 244 -15.71 -31.89 1.25
C GLY A 244 -14.60 -32.12 2.27
N ILE A 245 -14.92 -32.69 3.43
CA ILE A 245 -13.92 -33.06 4.44
C ILE A 245 -13.00 -34.14 3.89
N ARG A 246 -11.70 -33.82 3.77
CA ARG A 246 -10.67 -34.76 3.37
C ARG A 246 -10.25 -35.65 4.54
N PRO A 247 -9.71 -36.88 4.28
CA PRO A 247 -9.29 -37.78 5.34
C PRO A 247 -8.26 -37.19 6.29
N GLU A 248 -7.34 -36.37 5.79
CA GLU A 248 -6.30 -35.72 6.57
C GLU A 248 -6.91 -34.73 7.58
N ILE A 249 -7.92 -33.96 7.13
CA ILE A 249 -8.67 -33.02 7.97
C ILE A 249 -9.46 -33.79 9.05
N ALA A 250 -10.14 -34.89 8.68
CA ALA A 250 -10.86 -35.71 9.60
C ALA A 250 -9.94 -36.29 10.70
N GLN A 251 -8.74 -36.76 10.35
CA GLN A 251 -7.74 -37.24 11.31
C GLN A 251 -7.29 -36.14 12.27
N THR A 252 -7.05 -34.95 11.77
CA THR A 252 -6.64 -33.81 12.58
C THR A 252 -7.70 -33.44 13.60
N VAL A 253 -8.93 -33.39 13.19
CA VAL A 253 -10.08 -33.04 14.07
C VAL A 253 -10.30 -34.08 15.15
N VAL A 254 -10.20 -35.40 14.82
CA VAL A 254 -10.29 -36.48 15.82
C VAL A 254 -9.15 -36.39 16.83
N LYS A 255 -7.92 -36.10 16.38
CA LYS A 255 -6.76 -35.94 17.29
C LYS A 255 -6.95 -34.74 18.25
N LEU A 256 -7.67 -33.71 17.83
CA LEU A 256 -7.96 -32.53 18.63
C LEU A 256 -9.08 -32.74 19.66
N GLY A 257 -9.75 -33.89 19.61
CA GLY A 257 -10.89 -34.18 20.53
C GLY A 257 -12.11 -33.28 20.27
N ILE A 258 -12.21 -32.69 19.06
CA ILE A 258 -13.36 -31.86 18.73
C ILE A 258 -14.55 -32.77 18.46
N ASP A 259 -15.65 -32.51 19.16
CA ASP A 259 -16.87 -33.31 19.04
C ASP A 259 -17.68 -32.97 17.76
N PHE A 260 -17.66 -33.90 16.83
CA PHE A 260 -18.43 -33.80 15.56
C PHE A 260 -19.84 -34.37 15.66
N SER A 261 -20.25 -34.95 16.79
CA SER A 261 -21.54 -35.63 16.92
C SER A 261 -22.74 -34.74 16.58
N ASN A 262 -22.59 -33.45 16.78
CA ASN A 262 -23.63 -32.43 16.51
C ASN A 262 -23.47 -31.70 15.18
N VAL A 263 -22.47 -32.05 14.35
CA VAL A 263 -22.21 -31.38 13.07
C VAL A 263 -22.63 -32.28 11.92
N LYS A 264 -23.53 -31.79 11.07
CA LYS A 264 -23.91 -32.51 9.86
C LYS A 264 -22.79 -32.44 8.82
N THR A 265 -22.31 -33.60 8.42
CA THR A 265 -21.22 -33.72 7.44
C THR A 265 -21.68 -34.51 6.22
N GLU A 266 -21.22 -34.09 5.03
CA GLU A 266 -21.45 -34.78 3.78
C GLU A 266 -20.17 -34.91 2.98
N ARG A 267 -20.07 -36.01 2.20
CA ARG A 267 -18.86 -36.27 1.40
C ARG A 267 -18.59 -35.19 0.35
N SER A 268 -19.63 -34.62 -0.22
CA SER A 268 -19.52 -33.58 -1.27
C SER A 268 -20.70 -32.63 -1.21
N LEU A 269 -20.51 -31.42 -1.72
CA LEU A 269 -21.54 -30.39 -1.83
C LEU A 269 -22.76 -30.89 -2.62
N VAL A 270 -22.55 -31.62 -3.73
CA VAL A 270 -23.60 -32.22 -4.54
C VAL A 270 -24.51 -33.12 -3.71
N LYS A 271 -23.92 -34.01 -2.87
CA LYS A 271 -24.71 -34.91 -2.00
C LYS A 271 -25.42 -34.12 -0.90
N ALA A 272 -24.78 -33.11 -0.36
CA ALA A 272 -25.38 -32.27 0.67
C ALA A 272 -26.63 -31.56 0.14
N LEU A 273 -26.56 -30.97 -1.04
CA LEU A 273 -27.69 -30.26 -1.69
C LEU A 273 -28.79 -31.22 -2.10
N SER A 274 -28.46 -32.38 -2.70
CA SER A 274 -29.44 -33.39 -3.12
C SER A 274 -30.30 -33.93 -1.96
N LYS A 275 -29.73 -34.11 -0.78
CA LYS A 275 -30.46 -34.55 0.43
C LYS A 275 -31.49 -33.52 0.90
N ARG A 276 -31.37 -32.27 0.49
CA ARG A 276 -32.29 -31.18 0.78
C ARG A 276 -33.26 -30.88 -0.39
N GLY A 277 -33.32 -31.77 -1.36
CA GLY A 277 -34.26 -31.66 -2.47
C GLY A 277 -33.86 -30.69 -3.56
N ILE A 278 -32.62 -30.14 -3.51
CA ILE A 278 -32.10 -29.27 -4.54
C ILE A 278 -31.59 -30.17 -5.69
N LYS A 279 -32.30 -30.14 -6.82
CA LYS A 279 -31.93 -30.90 -8.01
C LYS A 279 -30.81 -30.20 -8.74
N ILE A 280 -29.65 -30.86 -8.85
CA ILE A 280 -28.55 -30.42 -9.68
C ILE A 280 -28.71 -31.12 -11.02
N HIS A 281 -28.98 -30.38 -12.09
CA HIS A 281 -28.94 -30.94 -13.44
C HIS A 281 -27.48 -31.08 -13.87
N GLU A 282 -27.02 -32.32 -14.08
CA GLU A 282 -25.77 -32.57 -14.79
C GLU A 282 -26.01 -32.19 -16.26
N SER A 283 -25.23 -31.27 -16.77
CA SER A 283 -25.22 -30.84 -18.17
C SER A 283 -24.41 -31.83 -18.98
#